data_47cf124c45051434876bd507d7f1d11b
#
_entry.id   47cf124c45051434876bd507d7f1d11b
#
_cell.length_a   1.000
_cell.length_b   1.000
_cell.length_c   1.000
_cell.angle_alpha   90.00
_cell.angle_beta   90.00
_cell.angle_gamma   90.00
#
_symmetry.space_group_name_H-M   'P 1'
#
loop_
_entity.id
_entity.type
_entity.pdbx_description
1 polymer ?
#
loop_
_entity_poly.entity_id
_entity_poly.type
_entity_poly.pdbx_seq_one_letter_code
_entity_poly.pdbx_strand_id
1 'polypeptide(L)'
;MVFQNLNKNFKLYIFVVIFFTILLFLIGFFFQENSAGAGGFEGDFQHVWNNLSLFKNYDFRDALKATAGQDEIKYISSRTPLIYILNAYLNPLIESKYSYIISIFIFSIFTYCLFYFSLKNKYQDKINSSFIVFLSCIILLSPYFRTSSYWGLEENFGIFTIFISFIFFTRIKNKNKSANNFDILLLAFFSSLCVYFDQKLLIIPLFFLFDLMIEGKISLRKKINLSLFYLVFSIPFMYLIYLWGNIIPVRDAEARGTLQTIYIENIGYSLTIIAFYFVPFLFLKKKNIFFILKNNKISIRIKG
;
A
#
# COMPACT_ATOMS: atom_id res chain seq x y z
N MET A 1 20.86 3.63 -19.53
CA MET A 1 20.46 4.69 -20.48
C MET A 1 19.58 4.21 -21.66
N VAL A 2 18.95 3.03 -21.61
CA VAL A 2 18.17 2.48 -22.73
C VAL A 2 16.85 3.22 -22.98
N PHE A 3 16.30 3.94 -21.99
CA PHE A 3 15.00 4.61 -22.08
C PHE A 3 15.08 6.15 -22.09
N GLN A 4 16.25 6.74 -22.26
CA GLN A 4 16.36 8.21 -22.33
C GLN A 4 15.89 8.75 -23.67
N ASN A 5 16.20 8.05 -24.79
CA ASN A 5 15.78 8.43 -26.15
C ASN A 5 14.83 7.38 -26.71
N LEU A 6 13.54 7.56 -26.46
CA LEU A 6 12.50 6.71 -27.04
C LEU A 6 12.20 7.15 -28.46
N ASN A 7 12.11 6.21 -29.41
CA ASN A 7 11.63 6.45 -30.76
C ASN A 7 10.21 7.05 -30.72
N LYS A 8 9.88 7.94 -31.67
CA LYS A 8 8.59 8.63 -31.76
C LYS A 8 7.41 7.64 -31.75
N ASN A 9 7.50 6.54 -32.48
CA ASN A 9 6.47 5.51 -32.53
C ASN A 9 6.28 4.84 -31.15
N PHE A 10 7.36 4.57 -30.43
CA PHE A 10 7.28 3.96 -29.10
C PHE A 10 6.64 4.92 -28.07
N LYS A 11 6.89 6.23 -28.18
CA LYS A 11 6.21 7.24 -27.34
C LYS A 11 4.71 7.27 -27.62
N LEU A 12 4.29 7.11 -28.88
CA LEU A 12 2.87 7.04 -29.24
C LEU A 12 2.20 5.80 -28.63
N TYR A 13 2.84 4.63 -28.71
CA TYR A 13 2.31 3.40 -28.08
C TYR A 13 2.15 3.57 -26.57
N ILE A 14 3.16 4.12 -25.89
CA ILE A 14 3.10 4.42 -24.46
C ILE A 14 1.91 5.33 -24.16
N PHE A 15 1.74 6.40 -24.91
CA PHE A 15 0.62 7.35 -24.73
C PHE A 15 -0.73 6.64 -24.89
N VAL A 16 -0.90 5.84 -25.93
CA VAL A 16 -2.14 5.08 -26.16
C VAL A 16 -2.44 4.14 -24.98
N VAL A 17 -1.45 3.39 -24.49
CA VAL A 17 -1.63 2.50 -23.35
C VAL A 17 -2.00 3.27 -22.09
N ILE A 18 -1.31 4.38 -21.79
CA ILE A 18 -1.63 5.24 -20.66
C ILE A 18 -3.08 5.75 -20.75
N PHE A 19 -3.47 6.27 -21.91
CA PHE A 19 -4.81 6.80 -22.15
C PHE A 19 -5.88 5.73 -21.88
N PHE A 20 -5.75 4.54 -22.48
CA PHE A 20 -6.71 3.46 -22.27
C PHE A 20 -6.71 2.96 -20.82
N THR A 21 -5.58 2.89 -20.16
CA THR A 21 -5.52 2.46 -18.75
C THR A 21 -6.27 3.43 -17.83
N ILE A 22 -6.06 4.74 -18.02
CA ILE A 22 -6.79 5.77 -17.26
C ILE A 22 -8.28 5.72 -17.59
N LEU A 23 -8.62 5.63 -18.88
CA LEU A 23 -10.01 5.54 -19.32
C LEU A 23 -10.73 4.33 -18.72
N LEU A 24 -10.10 3.15 -18.73
CA LEU A 24 -10.63 1.93 -18.13
C LEU A 24 -10.79 2.06 -16.61
N PHE A 25 -9.88 2.76 -15.93
CA PHE A 25 -10.01 3.03 -14.50
C PHE A 25 -11.22 3.93 -14.21
N LEU A 26 -11.43 4.98 -14.99
CA LEU A 26 -12.60 5.88 -14.85
C LEU A 26 -13.91 5.14 -15.17
N ILE A 27 -13.94 4.40 -16.27
CA ILE A 27 -15.11 3.60 -16.68
C ILE A 27 -15.46 2.58 -15.58
N GLY A 28 -14.46 1.88 -15.02
CA GLY A 28 -14.66 0.92 -13.95
C GLY A 28 -15.36 1.49 -12.73
N PHE A 29 -15.05 2.74 -12.36
CA PHE A 29 -15.77 3.44 -11.30
C PHE A 29 -17.25 3.68 -11.64
N PHE A 30 -17.55 4.21 -12.82
CA PHE A 30 -18.92 4.49 -13.21
C PHE A 30 -19.78 3.24 -13.38
N PHE A 31 -19.19 2.13 -13.80
CA PHE A 31 -19.87 0.84 -13.92
C PHE A 31 -19.79 -0.02 -12.65
N GLN A 32 -19.29 0.53 -11.55
CA GLN A 32 -19.17 -0.16 -10.26
C GLN A 32 -18.48 -1.52 -10.40
N GLU A 33 -17.35 -1.54 -11.12
CA GLU A 33 -16.63 -2.77 -11.39
C GLU A 33 -16.28 -3.52 -10.11
N ASN A 34 -16.60 -4.82 -10.11
CA ASN A 34 -16.18 -5.75 -9.07
C ASN A 34 -14.97 -6.55 -9.50
N SER A 35 -13.78 -6.03 -9.25
CA SER A 35 -12.52 -6.70 -9.63
C SER A 35 -12.11 -7.79 -8.64
N ALA A 36 -12.67 -7.83 -7.45
CA ALA A 36 -12.29 -8.81 -6.42
C ALA A 36 -12.91 -10.19 -6.65
N GLY A 37 -13.90 -10.31 -7.54
CA GLY A 37 -14.44 -11.60 -8.01
C GLY A 37 -15.24 -12.40 -6.99
N ALA A 38 -15.25 -12.04 -5.72
CA ALA A 38 -15.84 -12.85 -4.65
C ALA A 38 -17.19 -12.32 -4.13
N GLY A 39 -17.76 -11.27 -4.74
CA GLY A 39 -19.04 -10.69 -4.28
C GLY A 39 -18.97 -10.01 -2.90
N GLY A 40 -17.78 -9.94 -2.31
CA GLY A 40 -17.59 -9.41 -0.96
C GLY A 40 -17.56 -7.88 -0.86
N PHE A 41 -17.30 -7.19 -1.94
CA PHE A 41 -17.05 -5.76 -1.93
C PHE A 41 -18.24 -4.90 -1.49
N GLU A 42 -19.48 -5.23 -1.84
CA GLU A 42 -20.67 -4.54 -1.33
C GLU A 42 -20.85 -4.81 0.17
N GLY A 43 -20.63 -6.05 0.59
CA GLY A 43 -20.61 -6.44 2.00
C GLY A 43 -19.48 -5.75 2.76
N ASP A 44 -18.26 -5.72 2.20
CA ASP A 44 -17.11 -5.04 2.78
C ASP A 44 -17.39 -3.53 2.91
N PHE A 45 -17.94 -2.90 1.86
CA PHE A 45 -18.35 -1.50 1.92
C PHE A 45 -19.42 -1.25 2.99
N GLN A 46 -20.40 -2.15 3.12
CA GLN A 46 -21.40 -2.02 4.18
C GLN A 46 -20.77 -2.07 5.58
N HIS A 47 -19.76 -2.91 5.78
CA HIS A 47 -19.01 -2.93 7.04
C HIS A 47 -18.24 -1.63 7.26
N VAL A 48 -17.55 -1.12 6.22
CA VAL A 48 -16.86 0.19 6.28
C VAL A 48 -17.84 1.29 6.67
N TRP A 49 -19.01 1.34 6.04
CA TRP A 49 -20.01 2.36 6.31
C TRP A 49 -20.60 2.27 7.72
N ASN A 50 -20.88 1.05 8.19
CA ASN A 50 -21.38 0.82 9.55
C ASN A 50 -20.34 1.26 10.60
N ASN A 51 -19.08 0.89 10.41
CA ASN A 51 -18.00 1.28 11.31
C ASN A 51 -17.74 2.80 11.28
N LEU A 52 -17.82 3.43 10.09
CA LEU A 52 -17.74 4.88 9.96
C LEU A 52 -18.89 5.57 10.71
N SER A 53 -20.11 5.07 10.55
CA SER A 53 -21.30 5.59 11.23
C SER A 53 -21.20 5.45 12.76
N LEU A 54 -20.52 4.40 13.24
CA LEU A 54 -20.25 4.20 14.65
C LEU A 54 -19.42 5.39 15.20
N PHE A 55 -18.28 5.72 14.56
CA PHE A 55 -17.43 6.85 15.01
C PHE A 55 -18.05 8.22 14.74
N LYS A 56 -19.06 8.33 13.87
CA LYS A 56 -19.77 9.57 13.62
C LYS A 56 -20.87 9.83 14.65
N ASN A 57 -21.56 8.79 15.12
CA ASN A 57 -22.79 8.90 15.89
C ASN A 57 -22.60 8.69 17.40
N TYR A 58 -21.47 8.10 17.82
CA TYR A 58 -21.17 7.83 19.23
C TYR A 58 -19.95 8.61 19.69
N ASP A 59 -19.84 8.82 20.98
CA ASP A 59 -18.63 9.39 21.56
C ASP A 59 -17.41 8.54 21.24
N PHE A 60 -16.27 9.17 21.00
CA PHE A 60 -15.02 8.51 20.62
C PHE A 60 -14.66 7.35 21.55
N ARG A 61 -14.83 7.56 22.88
CA ARG A 61 -14.51 6.54 23.88
C ARG A 61 -15.39 5.29 23.75
N ASP A 62 -16.68 5.48 23.53
CA ASP A 62 -17.64 4.37 23.45
C ASP A 62 -17.49 3.65 22.08
N ALA A 63 -17.30 4.39 20.99
CA ALA A 63 -16.96 3.80 19.69
C ALA A 63 -15.67 2.97 19.76
N LEU A 64 -14.66 3.42 20.53
CA LEU A 64 -13.41 2.68 20.70
C LEU A 64 -13.62 1.39 21.54
N LYS A 65 -14.42 1.43 22.61
CA LYS A 65 -14.77 0.25 23.41
C LYS A 65 -15.55 -0.78 22.56
N ALA A 66 -16.44 -0.32 21.67
CA ALA A 66 -17.17 -1.20 20.76
C ALA A 66 -16.21 -2.03 19.88
N THR A 67 -15.00 -1.53 19.56
CA THR A 67 -13.99 -2.32 18.84
C THR A 67 -13.45 -3.50 19.65
N ALA A 68 -13.59 -3.46 20.97
CA ALA A 68 -13.23 -4.54 21.90
C ALA A 68 -14.37 -5.52 22.19
N GLY A 69 -15.52 -5.35 21.54
CA GLY A 69 -16.69 -6.19 21.76
C GLY A 69 -17.33 -6.02 23.16
N GLN A 70 -17.04 -4.91 23.86
CA GLN A 70 -17.51 -4.66 25.22
C GLN A 70 -18.92 -4.07 25.30
N ASP A 71 -19.50 -3.70 24.15
CA ASP A 71 -20.83 -3.08 24.05
C ASP A 71 -21.72 -3.87 23.08
N GLU A 72 -23.04 -3.64 23.15
CA GLU A 72 -24.03 -4.19 22.20
C GLU A 72 -23.79 -3.67 20.77
N ILE A 73 -23.03 -2.60 20.64
CA ILE A 73 -22.71 -1.93 19.38
C ILE A 73 -21.72 -2.79 18.60
N LYS A 74 -22.07 -3.11 17.38
CA LYS A 74 -21.30 -4.05 16.55
C LYS A 74 -20.23 -3.34 15.72
N TYR A 75 -18.97 -3.45 16.14
CA TYR A 75 -17.83 -3.19 15.26
C TYR A 75 -17.48 -4.45 14.46
N ILE A 76 -17.46 -4.35 13.14
CA ILE A 76 -17.20 -5.47 12.24
C ILE A 76 -16.04 -5.10 11.34
N SER A 77 -14.83 -5.39 11.76
CA SER A 77 -13.60 -5.26 10.96
C SER A 77 -12.47 -6.02 11.62
N SER A 78 -11.60 -6.61 10.82
CA SER A 78 -10.31 -7.18 11.28
C SER A 78 -9.22 -6.12 11.39
N ARG A 79 -9.52 -4.86 11.06
CA ARG A 79 -8.55 -3.76 10.94
C ARG A 79 -8.67 -2.80 12.11
N THR A 80 -7.66 -1.95 12.26
CA THR A 80 -7.71 -0.90 13.27
C THR A 80 -8.74 0.17 12.90
N PRO A 81 -9.29 0.91 13.87
CA PRO A 81 -10.34 1.88 13.61
C PRO A 81 -9.86 3.19 13.00
N LEU A 82 -8.55 3.37 12.73
CA LEU A 82 -7.98 4.66 12.32
C LEU A 82 -8.67 5.25 11.09
N ILE A 83 -8.97 4.42 10.08
CA ILE A 83 -9.61 4.90 8.85
C ILE A 83 -11.00 5.48 9.12
N TYR A 84 -11.78 4.83 9.98
CA TYR A 84 -13.12 5.27 10.34
C TYR A 84 -13.06 6.56 11.15
N ILE A 85 -12.12 6.65 12.10
CA ILE A 85 -11.85 7.86 12.88
C ILE A 85 -11.50 9.03 11.95
N LEU A 86 -10.52 8.84 11.05
CA LEU A 86 -10.09 9.90 10.15
C LEU A 86 -11.24 10.37 9.24
N ASN A 87 -12.02 9.45 8.67
CA ASN A 87 -13.13 9.85 7.83
C ASN A 87 -14.28 10.47 8.64
N ALA A 88 -14.61 9.95 9.82
CA ALA A 88 -15.68 10.49 10.64
C ALA A 88 -15.42 11.96 11.05
N TYR A 89 -14.16 12.31 11.35
CA TYR A 89 -13.83 13.63 11.86
C TYR A 89 -13.23 14.58 10.81
N LEU A 90 -12.61 14.09 9.74
CA LEU A 90 -11.87 14.92 8.79
C LEU A 90 -12.47 14.94 7.37
N ASN A 91 -13.30 13.96 7.01
CA ASN A 91 -13.87 13.89 5.67
C ASN A 91 -15.22 14.64 5.63
N PRO A 92 -15.34 15.79 4.94
CA PRO A 92 -16.58 16.53 4.87
C PRO A 92 -17.66 15.83 3.99
N LEU A 93 -17.28 14.81 3.22
CA LEU A 93 -18.16 14.14 2.26
C LEU A 93 -18.73 12.82 2.82
N ILE A 94 -19.00 12.75 4.13
CA ILE A 94 -19.59 11.56 4.79
C ILE A 94 -21.10 11.68 5.06
N GLU A 95 -21.80 12.58 4.38
CA GLU A 95 -23.24 12.75 4.58
C GLU A 95 -24.01 11.58 3.96
N SER A 96 -23.55 11.02 2.86
CA SER A 96 -24.15 9.87 2.19
C SER A 96 -23.10 8.83 1.79
N LYS A 97 -23.54 7.58 1.58
CA LYS A 97 -22.68 6.51 1.05
C LYS A 97 -22.03 6.90 -0.27
N TYR A 98 -22.79 7.54 -1.14
CA TYR A 98 -22.32 7.94 -2.46
C TYR A 98 -21.26 9.04 -2.39
N SER A 99 -21.47 10.09 -1.59
CA SER A 99 -20.48 11.16 -1.42
C SER A 99 -19.20 10.65 -0.79
N TYR A 100 -19.30 9.72 0.18
CA TYR A 100 -18.14 9.05 0.74
C TYR A 100 -17.33 8.27 -0.33
N ILE A 101 -18.00 7.44 -1.15
CA ILE A 101 -17.35 6.68 -2.24
C ILE A 101 -16.63 7.65 -3.21
N ILE A 102 -17.28 8.76 -3.60
CA ILE A 102 -16.66 9.78 -4.45
C ILE A 102 -15.40 10.36 -3.77
N SER A 103 -15.45 10.65 -2.48
CA SER A 103 -14.29 11.19 -1.76
C SER A 103 -13.10 10.24 -1.80
N ILE A 104 -13.33 8.93 -1.60
CA ILE A 104 -12.28 7.92 -1.66
C ILE A 104 -11.77 7.71 -3.10
N PHE A 105 -12.66 7.79 -4.10
CA PHE A 105 -12.25 7.74 -5.50
C PHE A 105 -11.32 8.92 -5.87
N ILE A 106 -11.67 10.13 -5.44
CA ILE A 106 -10.81 11.31 -5.61
C ILE A 106 -9.47 11.12 -4.89
N PHE A 107 -9.51 10.62 -3.65
CA PHE A 107 -8.30 10.28 -2.88
C PHE A 107 -7.41 9.26 -3.61
N SER A 108 -8.00 8.32 -4.33
CA SER A 108 -7.29 7.32 -5.13
C SER A 108 -6.51 7.96 -6.30
N ILE A 109 -7.05 9.02 -6.89
CA ILE A 109 -6.34 9.79 -7.92
C ILE A 109 -5.08 10.45 -7.31
N PHE A 110 -5.18 11.01 -6.11
CA PHE A 110 -3.99 11.53 -5.39
C PHE A 110 -2.99 10.41 -5.07
N THR A 111 -3.47 9.24 -4.69
CA THR A 111 -2.62 8.06 -4.43
C THR A 111 -1.85 7.65 -5.70
N TYR A 112 -2.50 7.65 -6.85
CA TYR A 112 -1.84 7.42 -8.14
C TYR A 112 -0.77 8.48 -8.44
N CYS A 113 -1.09 9.77 -8.26
CA CYS A 113 -0.13 10.86 -8.45
C CYS A 113 1.09 10.68 -7.52
N LEU A 114 0.85 10.30 -6.27
CA LEU A 114 1.91 10.06 -5.29
C LEU A 114 2.79 8.87 -5.69
N PHE A 115 2.22 7.81 -6.24
CA PHE A 115 2.99 6.69 -6.79
C PHE A 115 3.90 7.14 -7.94
N TYR A 116 3.37 7.93 -8.87
CA TYR A 116 4.18 8.54 -9.92
C TYR A 116 5.37 9.35 -9.35
N PHE A 117 5.12 10.22 -8.36
CA PHE A 117 6.18 10.99 -7.71
C PHE A 117 7.19 10.11 -6.98
N SER A 118 6.76 9.04 -6.35
CA SER A 118 7.65 8.09 -5.68
C SER A 118 8.57 7.39 -6.67
N LEU A 119 8.07 6.95 -7.82
CA LEU A 119 8.86 6.38 -8.91
C LEU A 119 9.83 7.41 -9.50
N LYS A 120 9.35 8.64 -9.75
CA LYS A 120 10.18 9.73 -10.25
C LYS A 120 11.34 10.03 -9.29
N ASN A 121 11.07 10.10 -7.98
CA ASN A 121 12.11 10.30 -6.97
C ASN A 121 13.12 9.13 -6.92
N LYS A 122 12.66 7.89 -7.11
CA LYS A 122 13.53 6.70 -7.15
C LYS A 122 14.45 6.68 -8.35
N TYR A 123 13.90 6.99 -9.52
CA TYR A 123 14.65 6.86 -10.77
C TYR A 123 15.28 8.18 -11.21
N GLN A 124 14.82 9.32 -10.66
CA GLN A 124 15.30 10.67 -11.01
C GLN A 124 15.39 10.83 -12.54
N ASP A 125 16.51 11.39 -13.04
CA ASP A 125 16.72 11.62 -14.46
C ASP A 125 17.28 10.40 -15.22
N LYS A 126 17.31 9.23 -14.58
CA LYS A 126 17.85 7.99 -15.19
C LYS A 126 16.89 7.38 -16.22
N ILE A 127 15.61 7.70 -16.13
CA ILE A 127 14.55 7.14 -16.97
C ILE A 127 13.70 8.28 -17.53
N ASN A 128 13.24 8.12 -18.79
CA ASN A 128 12.36 9.07 -19.43
C ASN A 128 11.04 9.22 -18.66
N SER A 129 10.57 10.45 -18.46
CA SER A 129 9.35 10.76 -17.70
C SER A 129 8.11 10.05 -18.26
N SER A 130 7.97 9.95 -19.59
CA SER A 130 6.84 9.23 -20.21
C SER A 130 6.83 7.74 -19.84
N PHE A 131 8.00 7.14 -19.68
CA PHE A 131 8.11 5.76 -19.26
C PHE A 131 7.81 5.58 -17.77
N ILE A 132 8.13 6.58 -16.92
CA ILE A 132 7.74 6.57 -15.51
C ILE A 132 6.22 6.68 -15.38
N VAL A 133 5.57 7.52 -16.18
CA VAL A 133 4.09 7.59 -16.22
C VAL A 133 3.50 6.24 -16.62
N PHE A 134 4.03 5.60 -17.67
CA PHE A 134 3.60 4.25 -18.07
C PHE A 134 3.73 3.23 -16.93
N LEU A 135 4.88 3.22 -16.23
CA LEU A 135 5.06 2.34 -15.07
C LEU A 135 4.09 2.65 -13.93
N SER A 136 3.78 3.91 -13.71
CA SER A 136 2.83 4.29 -12.65
C SER A 136 1.40 3.82 -12.96
N CYS A 137 1.03 3.70 -14.24
CA CYS A 137 -0.28 3.19 -14.63
C CYS A 137 -0.55 1.74 -14.20
N ILE A 138 0.49 0.97 -13.85
CA ILE A 138 0.34 -0.42 -13.39
C ILE A 138 -0.57 -0.50 -12.15
N ILE A 139 -0.51 0.49 -11.26
CA ILE A 139 -1.38 0.51 -10.07
C ILE A 139 -2.86 0.59 -10.45
N LEU A 140 -3.19 1.31 -11.52
CA LEU A 140 -4.56 1.45 -12.01
C LEU A 140 -5.12 0.14 -12.60
N LEU A 141 -4.25 -0.82 -12.90
CA LEU A 141 -4.63 -2.18 -13.34
C LEU A 141 -4.77 -3.14 -12.17
N SER A 142 -4.33 -2.74 -10.95
CA SER A 142 -4.42 -3.58 -9.76
C SER A 142 -5.87 -3.81 -9.35
N PRO A 143 -6.38 -5.06 -9.32
CA PRO A 143 -7.72 -5.35 -8.82
C PRO A 143 -7.91 -4.83 -7.39
N TYR A 144 -6.92 -5.02 -6.55
CA TYR A 144 -6.93 -4.56 -5.15
C TYR A 144 -7.07 -3.04 -5.03
N PHE A 145 -6.31 -2.27 -5.83
CA PHE A 145 -6.40 -0.82 -5.86
C PHE A 145 -7.71 -0.34 -6.48
N ARG A 146 -8.17 -0.97 -7.55
CA ARG A 146 -9.45 -0.63 -8.22
C ARG A 146 -10.63 -0.85 -7.29
N THR A 147 -10.73 -2.04 -6.69
CA THR A 147 -11.83 -2.37 -5.77
C THR A 147 -11.88 -1.39 -4.60
N SER A 148 -10.75 -1.13 -3.94
CA SER A 148 -10.73 -0.18 -2.83
C SER A 148 -11.02 1.26 -3.26
N SER A 149 -10.67 1.64 -4.48
CA SER A 149 -10.99 2.97 -5.05
C SER A 149 -12.47 3.14 -5.37
N TYR A 150 -13.12 2.10 -5.89
CA TYR A 150 -14.49 2.17 -6.37
C TYR A 150 -15.52 1.96 -5.25
N TRP A 151 -15.15 1.22 -4.23
CA TRP A 151 -16.03 0.84 -3.13
C TRP A 151 -15.70 1.52 -1.81
N GLY A 152 -14.78 2.47 -1.81
CA GLY A 152 -14.45 3.24 -0.61
C GLY A 152 -13.81 2.43 0.51
N LEU A 153 -13.01 1.41 0.16
CA LEU A 153 -12.37 0.54 1.15
C LEU A 153 -11.07 1.16 1.69
N GLU A 154 -10.61 0.65 2.81
CA GLU A 154 -9.53 1.22 3.60
C GLU A 154 -8.11 1.02 3.04
N GLU A 155 -7.91 0.07 2.12
CA GLU A 155 -6.60 -0.29 1.58
C GLU A 155 -5.88 0.87 0.90
N ASN A 156 -6.63 1.78 0.27
CA ASN A 156 -6.04 2.94 -0.40
C ASN A 156 -5.24 3.85 0.53
N PHE A 157 -5.65 3.97 1.80
CA PHE A 157 -4.93 4.78 2.77
C PHE A 157 -3.59 4.13 3.16
N GLY A 158 -3.59 2.80 3.31
CA GLY A 158 -2.36 2.04 3.52
C GLY A 158 -1.38 2.20 2.36
N ILE A 159 -1.85 2.04 1.12
CA ILE A 159 -1.06 2.22 -0.10
C ILE A 159 -0.52 3.65 -0.22
N PHE A 160 -1.34 4.66 0.08
CA PHE A 160 -0.94 6.06 0.08
C PHE A 160 0.24 6.31 1.04
N THR A 161 0.15 5.83 2.26
CA THR A 161 1.22 6.00 3.26
C THR A 161 2.49 5.23 2.90
N ILE A 162 2.38 4.07 2.25
CA ILE A 162 3.53 3.32 1.70
C ILE A 162 4.27 4.16 0.67
N PHE A 163 3.57 4.84 -0.24
CA PHE A 163 4.24 5.65 -1.26
C PHE A 163 4.94 6.87 -0.68
N ILE A 164 4.35 7.52 0.33
CA ILE A 164 5.05 8.58 1.06
C ILE A 164 6.31 8.03 1.75
N SER A 165 6.17 6.90 2.45
CA SER A 165 7.30 6.24 3.11
C SER A 165 8.42 5.92 2.12
N PHE A 166 8.07 5.42 0.95
CA PHE A 166 9.05 5.09 -0.09
C PHE A 166 9.79 6.32 -0.62
N ILE A 167 9.15 7.50 -0.66
CA ILE A 167 9.80 8.76 -1.00
C ILE A 167 10.89 9.08 0.04
N PHE A 168 10.57 9.02 1.34
CA PHE A 168 11.56 9.29 2.39
C PHE A 168 12.65 8.23 2.45
N PHE A 169 12.30 6.97 2.30
CA PHE A 169 13.27 5.88 2.22
C PHE A 169 14.28 6.09 1.08
N THR A 170 13.82 6.44 -0.11
CA THR A 170 14.70 6.70 -1.25
C THR A 170 15.54 7.97 -1.05
N ARG A 171 15.01 9.02 -0.41
CA ARG A 171 15.77 10.21 -0.04
C ARG A 171 16.90 9.88 0.93
N ILE A 172 16.64 9.08 1.96
CA ILE A 172 17.63 8.64 2.93
C ILE A 172 18.75 7.87 2.23
N LYS A 173 18.40 6.92 1.34
CA LYS A 173 19.38 6.13 0.58
C LYS A 173 20.20 6.97 -0.40
N ASN A 174 19.59 7.93 -1.06
CA ASN A 174 20.28 8.79 -2.04
C ASN A 174 21.21 9.81 -1.37
N LYS A 175 20.83 10.37 -0.22
CA LYS A 175 21.62 11.37 0.53
C LYS A 175 22.73 10.75 1.39
N ASN A 176 22.73 9.45 1.59
CA ASN A 176 23.72 8.72 2.39
C ASN A 176 23.96 9.37 3.79
N LYS A 177 25.20 9.86 4.02
CA LYS A 177 25.62 10.45 5.31
C LYS A 177 24.88 11.72 5.69
N SER A 178 24.30 12.46 4.75
CA SER A 178 23.57 13.72 4.99
C SER A 178 22.06 13.58 5.20
N ALA A 179 21.54 12.34 5.31
CA ALA A 179 20.14 12.14 5.62
C ALA A 179 19.74 12.90 6.90
N ASN A 180 18.66 13.68 6.84
CA ASN A 180 18.17 14.45 7.98
C ASN A 180 17.40 13.52 8.96
N ASN A 181 17.46 13.81 10.26
CA ASN A 181 16.64 13.12 11.25
C ASN A 181 15.13 13.30 10.97
N PHE A 182 14.75 14.41 10.36
CA PHE A 182 13.36 14.64 9.92
C PHE A 182 12.91 13.66 8.83
N ASP A 183 13.76 13.35 7.84
CA ASP A 183 13.45 12.32 6.84
C ASP A 183 13.25 10.93 7.50
N ILE A 184 14.05 10.63 8.55
CA ILE A 184 13.94 9.36 9.32
C ILE A 184 12.65 9.32 10.13
N LEU A 185 12.29 10.43 10.79
CA LEU A 185 11.04 10.56 11.53
C LEU A 185 9.83 10.35 10.60
N LEU A 186 9.81 11.03 9.45
CA LEU A 186 8.71 10.92 8.48
C LEU A 186 8.64 9.52 7.85
N LEU A 187 9.79 8.89 7.58
CA LEU A 187 9.79 7.49 7.15
C LEU A 187 9.13 6.59 8.21
N ALA A 188 9.58 6.68 9.47
CA ALA A 188 9.03 5.87 10.54
C ALA A 188 7.54 6.14 10.75
N PHE A 189 7.12 7.40 10.74
CA PHE A 189 5.72 7.79 10.92
C PHE A 189 4.82 7.20 9.82
N PHE A 190 5.09 7.50 8.56
CA PHE A 190 4.22 7.06 7.46
C PHE A 190 4.26 5.55 7.25
N SER A 191 5.40 4.90 7.45
CA SER A 191 5.47 3.44 7.34
C SER A 191 4.84 2.71 8.53
N SER A 192 4.85 3.28 9.74
CA SER A 192 4.05 2.76 10.84
C SER A 192 2.57 2.98 10.59
N LEU A 193 2.19 4.13 10.02
CA LEU A 193 0.81 4.49 9.75
C LEU A 193 0.12 3.51 8.79
N CYS A 194 0.86 2.91 7.83
CA CYS A 194 0.26 1.92 6.91
C CYS A 194 -0.29 0.70 7.67
N VAL A 195 0.34 0.30 8.78
CA VAL A 195 -0.11 -0.82 9.62
C VAL A 195 -1.43 -0.51 10.33
N TYR A 196 -1.66 0.77 10.65
CA TYR A 196 -2.94 1.21 11.22
C TYR A 196 -4.09 1.21 10.22
N PHE A 197 -3.82 1.21 8.93
CA PHE A 197 -4.84 1.05 7.91
C PHE A 197 -5.07 -0.43 7.55
N ASP A 198 -4.00 -1.23 7.48
CA ASP A 198 -4.09 -2.67 7.30
C ASP A 198 -2.87 -3.35 7.96
N GLN A 199 -3.11 -4.19 8.98
CA GLN A 199 -2.05 -4.91 9.69
C GLN A 199 -1.20 -5.81 8.79
N LYS A 200 -1.73 -6.26 7.65
CA LYS A 200 -0.98 -7.05 6.65
C LYS A 200 0.22 -6.28 6.09
N LEU A 201 0.16 -4.94 6.15
CA LEU A 201 1.23 -4.06 5.66
C LEU A 201 2.41 -3.95 6.62
N LEU A 202 2.40 -4.64 7.77
CA LEU A 202 3.51 -4.67 8.75
C LEU A 202 4.85 -5.04 8.11
N ILE A 203 4.84 -5.83 7.06
CA ILE A 203 6.05 -6.20 6.33
C ILE A 203 6.81 -4.97 5.77
N ILE A 204 6.12 -3.87 5.51
CA ILE A 204 6.70 -2.66 4.89
C ILE A 204 7.62 -1.91 5.86
N PRO A 205 7.18 -1.50 7.08
CA PRO A 205 8.08 -0.88 8.05
C PRO A 205 9.22 -1.82 8.45
N LEU A 206 8.99 -3.13 8.57
CA LEU A 206 10.04 -4.11 8.84
C LEU A 206 11.08 -4.14 7.71
N PHE A 207 10.64 -4.16 6.45
CA PHE A 207 11.53 -4.11 5.30
C PHE A 207 12.40 -2.85 5.32
N PHE A 208 11.82 -1.66 5.54
CA PHE A 208 12.57 -0.42 5.61
C PHE A 208 13.56 -0.42 6.78
N LEU A 209 13.15 -0.92 7.94
CA LEU A 209 14.01 -1.03 9.10
C LEU A 209 15.22 -1.92 8.80
N PHE A 210 14.98 -3.16 8.34
CA PHE A 210 16.05 -4.11 8.04
C PHE A 210 17.00 -3.60 6.96
N ASP A 211 16.48 -3.05 5.85
CA ASP A 211 17.32 -2.54 4.77
C ASP A 211 18.23 -1.39 5.26
N LEU A 212 17.69 -0.46 6.06
CA LEU A 212 18.48 0.64 6.61
C LEU A 212 19.44 0.20 7.74
N MET A 213 19.11 -0.85 8.50
CA MET A 213 20.00 -1.42 9.50
C MET A 213 21.25 -2.07 8.87
N ILE A 214 21.08 -2.75 7.75
CA ILE A 214 22.19 -3.40 7.02
C ILE A 214 23.02 -2.35 6.25
N GLU A 215 22.42 -1.21 5.88
CA GLU A 215 23.12 -0.17 5.08
C GLU A 215 24.30 0.42 5.86
N GLY A 216 25.52 0.12 5.39
CA GLY A 216 26.76 0.55 6.06
C GLY A 216 27.03 2.07 6.02
N LYS A 217 26.33 2.80 5.11
CA LYS A 217 26.52 4.24 4.92
C LYS A 217 25.78 5.09 5.92
N ILE A 218 24.81 4.52 6.66
CA ILE A 218 23.97 5.22 7.65
C ILE A 218 24.65 5.11 9.02
N SER A 219 24.77 6.26 9.72
CA SER A 219 25.39 6.29 11.04
C SER A 219 24.56 5.53 12.09
N LEU A 220 25.24 4.92 13.08
CA LEU A 220 24.59 4.18 14.17
C LEU A 220 23.54 5.02 14.89
N ARG A 221 23.82 6.32 15.15
CA ARG A 221 22.86 7.23 15.79
C ARG A 221 21.54 7.31 15.03
N LYS A 222 21.58 7.36 13.69
CA LYS A 222 20.38 7.40 12.85
C LYS A 222 19.61 6.08 12.87
N LYS A 223 20.31 4.95 12.93
CA LYS A 223 19.70 3.63 13.09
C LYS A 223 18.96 3.51 14.42
N ILE A 224 19.59 3.97 15.51
CA ILE A 224 18.96 4.02 16.83
C ILE A 224 17.74 4.93 16.80
N ASN A 225 17.84 6.14 16.24
CA ASN A 225 16.70 7.05 16.13
C ASN A 225 15.53 6.43 15.33
N LEU A 226 15.82 5.75 14.24
CA LEU A 226 14.79 5.05 13.45
C LEU A 226 14.07 3.99 14.30
N SER A 227 14.81 3.16 15.05
CA SER A 227 14.22 2.16 15.95
C SER A 227 13.37 2.79 17.05
N LEU A 228 13.86 3.88 17.65
CA LEU A 228 13.11 4.60 18.69
C LEU A 228 11.82 5.21 18.13
N PHE A 229 11.84 5.80 16.94
CA PHE A 229 10.63 6.30 16.30
C PHE A 229 9.63 5.19 16.01
N TYR A 230 10.07 4.03 15.52
CA TYR A 230 9.16 2.89 15.34
C TYR A 230 8.54 2.43 16.67
N LEU A 231 9.32 2.38 17.75
CA LEU A 231 8.79 2.06 19.08
C LEU A 231 7.72 3.08 19.52
N VAL A 232 7.99 4.38 19.39
CA VAL A 232 7.03 5.44 19.74
C VAL A 232 5.76 5.32 18.91
N PHE A 233 5.87 5.15 17.59
CA PHE A 233 4.71 5.04 16.71
C PHE A 233 3.97 3.70 16.82
N SER A 234 4.53 2.68 17.47
CA SER A 234 3.81 1.44 17.78
C SER A 234 2.95 1.52 19.05
N ILE A 235 3.16 2.53 19.92
CA ILE A 235 2.44 2.65 21.21
C ILE A 235 0.91 2.62 21.05
N PRO A 236 0.29 3.40 20.12
CA PRO A 236 -1.17 3.34 19.96
C PRO A 236 -1.66 1.96 19.51
N PHE A 237 -0.89 1.23 18.70
CA PHE A 237 -1.24 -0.13 18.31
C PHE A 237 -1.13 -1.13 19.47
N MET A 238 -0.11 -0.99 20.31
CA MET A 238 0.01 -1.77 21.54
C MET A 238 -1.16 -1.51 22.50
N TYR A 239 -1.63 -0.27 22.58
CA TYR A 239 -2.84 0.05 23.34
C TYR A 239 -4.09 -0.64 22.76
N LEU A 240 -4.24 -0.69 21.43
CA LEU A 240 -5.33 -1.44 20.81
C LEU A 240 -5.24 -2.94 21.09
N ILE A 241 -4.05 -3.53 21.02
CA ILE A 241 -3.82 -4.95 21.41
C ILE A 241 -4.22 -5.17 22.86
N TYR A 242 -3.84 -4.27 23.76
CA TYR A 242 -4.23 -4.35 25.16
C TYR A 242 -5.76 -4.27 25.32
N LEU A 243 -6.42 -3.36 24.62
CA LEU A 243 -7.87 -3.18 24.65
C LEU A 243 -8.62 -4.40 24.10
N TRP A 244 -8.13 -4.99 23.03
CA TRP A 244 -8.75 -6.15 22.37
C TRP A 244 -8.39 -7.49 23.04
N GLY A 245 -7.31 -7.55 23.82
CA GLY A 245 -6.74 -8.80 24.30
C GLY A 245 -6.17 -9.68 23.16
N ASN A 246 -6.09 -9.15 21.94
CA ASN A 246 -5.64 -9.85 20.74
C ASN A 246 -5.03 -8.86 19.74
N ILE A 247 -4.37 -9.37 18.68
CA ILE A 247 -3.80 -8.57 17.58
C ILE A 247 -4.90 -7.97 16.68
N ILE A 248 -6.07 -8.59 16.63
CA ILE A 248 -7.26 -8.15 15.90
C ILE A 248 -8.44 -7.97 16.85
N PRO A 249 -9.47 -7.18 16.48
CA PRO A 249 -10.66 -7.01 17.29
C PRO A 249 -11.31 -8.35 17.66
N VAL A 250 -11.78 -8.46 18.91
CA VAL A 250 -12.24 -9.70 19.55
C VAL A 250 -13.24 -10.46 18.71
N ARG A 251 -14.26 -9.76 18.22
CA ARG A 251 -15.34 -10.37 17.44
C ARG A 251 -14.86 -11.02 16.15
N ASP A 252 -13.87 -10.40 15.47
CA ASP A 252 -13.32 -10.96 14.25
C ASP A 252 -12.39 -12.14 14.55
N ALA A 253 -11.69 -12.11 15.71
CA ALA A 253 -10.89 -13.22 16.19
C ALA A 253 -11.75 -14.44 16.51
N GLU A 254 -12.91 -14.24 17.14
CA GLU A 254 -13.88 -15.31 17.44
C GLU A 254 -14.48 -15.91 16.16
N ALA A 255 -14.84 -15.06 15.18
CA ALA A 255 -15.44 -15.50 13.91
C ALA A 255 -14.46 -16.29 13.02
N ARG A 256 -13.17 -15.96 13.05
CA ARG A 256 -12.13 -16.59 12.19
C ARG A 256 -11.43 -17.79 12.85
N GLY A 257 -11.63 -17.99 14.14
CA GLY A 257 -10.90 -18.98 14.92
C GLY A 257 -9.43 -18.64 15.12
N THR A 258 -8.75 -19.41 15.98
CA THR A 258 -7.32 -19.27 16.20
C THR A 258 -6.54 -19.72 14.97
N LEU A 259 -5.39 -19.06 14.70
CA LEU A 259 -4.37 -19.31 13.66
C LEU A 259 -4.64 -20.58 12.82
N GLN A 260 -5.37 -20.42 11.75
CA GLN A 260 -5.73 -21.53 10.90
C GLN A 260 -4.62 -21.82 9.88
N THR A 261 -4.66 -23.04 9.41
CA THR A 261 -3.77 -23.66 8.43
C THR A 261 -3.29 -22.71 7.35
N ILE A 262 -1.97 -22.68 7.14
CA ILE A 262 -1.35 -22.01 5.98
C ILE A 262 -1.80 -22.78 4.74
N TYR A 263 -2.68 -22.17 3.94
CA TYR A 263 -3.06 -22.70 2.64
C TYR A 263 -1.95 -22.43 1.63
N ILE A 264 -1.24 -23.48 1.21
CA ILE A 264 -0.15 -23.39 0.21
C ILE A 264 -0.65 -22.77 -1.11
N GLU A 265 -1.90 -23.03 -1.47
CA GLU A 265 -2.56 -22.45 -2.63
C GLU A 265 -2.57 -20.90 -2.60
N ASN A 266 -2.81 -20.31 -1.45
CA ASN A 266 -2.78 -18.85 -1.27
C ASN A 266 -1.38 -18.26 -1.49
N ILE A 267 -0.34 -19.03 -1.22
CA ILE A 267 1.05 -18.63 -1.51
C ILE A 267 1.26 -18.57 -3.02
N GLY A 268 0.77 -19.58 -3.76
CA GLY A 268 0.84 -19.61 -5.22
C GLY A 268 0.12 -18.42 -5.87
N TYR A 269 -1.10 -18.11 -5.45
CA TYR A 269 -1.84 -16.93 -5.90
C TYR A 269 -1.11 -15.63 -5.60
N SER A 270 -0.63 -15.47 -4.37
CA SER A 270 0.11 -14.26 -3.96
C SER A 270 1.38 -14.07 -4.78
N LEU A 271 2.15 -15.13 -5.02
CA LEU A 271 3.37 -15.08 -5.84
C LEU A 271 3.05 -14.74 -7.30
N THR A 272 1.97 -15.26 -7.85
CA THR A 272 1.53 -14.95 -9.22
C THR A 272 1.16 -13.47 -9.37
N ILE A 273 0.41 -12.93 -8.42
CA ILE A 273 0.05 -11.51 -8.39
C ILE A 273 1.30 -10.65 -8.26
N ILE A 274 2.20 -10.98 -7.33
CA ILE A 274 3.48 -10.29 -7.14
C ILE A 274 4.29 -10.33 -8.45
N ALA A 275 4.43 -11.49 -9.07
CA ALA A 275 5.16 -11.64 -10.33
C ALA A 275 4.57 -10.75 -11.42
N PHE A 276 3.25 -10.72 -11.58
CA PHE A 276 2.58 -9.86 -12.55
C PHE A 276 2.94 -8.39 -12.39
N TYR A 277 2.95 -7.87 -11.15
CA TYR A 277 3.30 -6.48 -10.88
C TYR A 277 4.80 -6.20 -11.02
N PHE A 278 5.67 -7.19 -10.77
CA PHE A 278 7.11 -6.99 -10.88
C PHE A 278 7.65 -7.15 -12.30
N VAL A 279 6.98 -7.92 -13.18
CA VAL A 279 7.41 -8.15 -14.58
C VAL A 279 7.75 -6.85 -15.32
N PRO A 280 6.93 -5.78 -15.32
CA PRO A 280 7.29 -4.54 -16.01
C PRO A 280 8.58 -3.89 -15.49
N PHE A 281 8.86 -4.03 -14.19
CA PHE A 281 10.08 -3.46 -13.58
C PHE A 281 11.35 -4.26 -13.92
N LEU A 282 11.23 -5.53 -14.30
CA LEU A 282 12.35 -6.34 -14.77
C LEU A 282 12.92 -5.78 -16.07
N PHE A 283 12.11 -5.21 -16.94
CA PHE A 283 12.57 -4.57 -18.17
C PHE A 283 13.48 -3.36 -17.91
N LEU A 284 13.40 -2.72 -16.75
CA LEU A 284 14.31 -1.64 -16.34
C LEU A 284 15.75 -2.12 -16.13
N LYS A 285 15.95 -3.39 -15.78
CA LYS A 285 17.25 -4.02 -15.56
C LYS A 285 17.74 -4.86 -16.74
N LYS A 286 17.10 -4.75 -17.91
CA LYS A 286 17.35 -5.61 -19.07
C LYS A 286 18.83 -5.83 -19.41
N LYS A 287 19.68 -4.79 -19.29
CA LYS A 287 21.15 -4.95 -19.51
C LYS A 287 21.79 -5.92 -18.51
N ASN A 288 21.39 -5.88 -17.23
CA ASN A 288 21.97 -6.74 -16.21
C ASN A 288 21.44 -8.18 -16.30
N ILE A 289 20.15 -8.35 -16.60
CA ILE A 289 19.54 -9.68 -16.71
C ILE A 289 20.06 -10.42 -17.92
N PHE A 290 20.13 -9.78 -19.09
CA PHE A 290 20.73 -10.38 -20.28
C PHE A 290 22.23 -10.66 -20.11
N PHE A 291 22.96 -9.80 -19.39
CA PHE A 291 24.36 -10.01 -19.06
C PHE A 291 24.53 -11.20 -18.10
N ILE A 292 23.68 -11.33 -17.07
CA ILE A 292 23.67 -12.47 -16.15
C ILE A 292 23.28 -13.76 -16.89
N LEU A 293 22.25 -13.72 -17.73
CA LEU A 293 21.84 -14.89 -18.54
C LEU A 293 22.89 -15.25 -19.59
N LYS A 294 23.58 -14.27 -20.17
CA LYS A 294 24.65 -14.50 -21.15
C LYS A 294 25.92 -15.01 -20.49
N ASN A 295 26.24 -14.59 -19.28
CA ASN A 295 27.42 -15.03 -18.53
C ASN A 295 27.18 -16.32 -17.75
N ASN A 296 25.94 -16.58 -17.33
CA ASN A 296 25.50 -17.86 -16.80
C ASN A 296 25.00 -18.73 -17.98
N LYS A 297 25.84 -18.95 -19.01
CA LYS A 297 25.76 -20.17 -19.79
C LYS A 297 26.03 -21.30 -18.81
N ILE A 298 24.97 -21.76 -18.14
CA ILE A 298 24.94 -23.09 -17.54
C ILE A 298 25.14 -24.01 -18.74
N SER A 299 26.38 -24.38 -18.94
CA SER A 299 26.77 -25.46 -19.83
C SER A 299 26.13 -26.72 -19.25
N ILE A 300 24.87 -26.95 -19.60
CA ILE A 300 24.27 -28.29 -19.46
C ILE A 300 25.01 -29.14 -20.48
N ARG A 301 26.20 -29.62 -20.13
CA ARG A 301 26.83 -30.75 -20.76
C ARG A 301 25.95 -31.94 -20.44
N ILE A 302 25.00 -32.22 -21.31
CA ILE A 302 24.38 -33.55 -21.41
C ILE A 302 25.55 -34.46 -21.80
N LYS A 303 26.12 -35.16 -20.81
CA LYS A 303 26.96 -36.31 -21.08
C LYS A 303 26.03 -37.41 -21.66
N GLY A 304 26.14 -37.62 -22.95
CA GLY A 304 25.67 -38.85 -23.58
C GLY A 304 26.53 -40.05 -23.13
#